data_cb6e912346b8b0312a8976d8d170bbde
#
_entry.id   cb6e912346b8b0312a8976d8d170bbde
#
_cell.length_a   1.000
_cell.length_b   1.000
_cell.length_c   1.000
_cell.angle_alpha   90.00
_cell.angle_beta   90.00
_cell.angle_gamma   90.00
#
_symmetry.space_group_name_H-M   'P 1'
#
loop_
_entity.id
_entity.type
_entity.pdbx_description
1 polymer ?
#
loop_
_entity_poly.entity_id
_entity_poly.type
_entity_poly.pdbx_seq_one_letter_code
_entity_poly.pdbx_strand_id
1 'polypeptide(L)'
;MPPEDHEKQRFSSLLGFLRVGRRQLTVGATLAVAGFFGVSALPAIAAPLAPPPEPLHLQSMSVDSPVLPTVARDEFAITHFTPVMWPVPAGTTMASDFGPRVSPCRGCSSYHEGVDWDPGAGYPIAAIADGVVTEAGTGGALGVHVSIQHNVDGEIVTSVYGHMQRGSMGLHVGDAVGRGQIVGRVGNTGASTGAHLHFGLEHGTSLFDPIPWLQAHVNS
;
A
#
# COMPACT_ATOMS: atom_id res chain seq x y z
N MET A 1 38.82 -54.69 -15.02
CA MET A 1 37.48 -55.22 -15.17
C MET A 1 36.60 -54.02 -15.47
N PRO A 2 36.07 -53.90 -16.67
CA PRO A 2 35.49 -52.66 -17.21
C PRO A 2 34.01 -52.47 -16.83
N PRO A 3 33.44 -51.29 -17.16
CA PRO A 3 32.13 -50.81 -16.70
C PRO A 3 30.98 -51.33 -17.57
N GLU A 4 29.85 -51.46 -17.01
CA GLU A 4 28.61 -51.75 -17.76
C GLU A 4 27.81 -50.48 -17.98
N ASP A 5 27.56 -50.31 -19.25
CA ASP A 5 26.66 -49.39 -19.95
C ASP A 5 25.22 -49.85 -19.78
N HIS A 6 24.31 -48.99 -19.33
CA HIS A 6 22.85 -49.12 -19.52
C HIS A 6 22.30 -47.72 -19.65
N GLU A 7 22.02 -47.40 -20.81
CA GLU A 7 20.90 -47.54 -21.75
C GLU A 7 20.05 -46.28 -21.82
N LYS A 8 20.24 -45.67 -22.97
CA LYS A 8 19.40 -44.60 -23.51
C LYS A 8 17.97 -45.10 -23.73
N GLN A 9 17.02 -44.59 -23.02
CA GLN A 9 15.63 -44.63 -23.48
C GLN A 9 15.18 -43.26 -23.94
N ARG A 10 15.05 -43.21 -25.29
CA ARG A 10 14.31 -42.22 -26.03
C ARG A 10 12.83 -42.42 -25.74
N PHE A 11 12.14 -41.36 -25.36
CA PHE A 11 10.72 -41.26 -25.63
C PHE A 11 10.44 -40.02 -26.46
N SER A 12 10.02 -40.37 -27.63
CA SER A 12 9.56 -39.54 -28.75
C SER A 12 8.13 -39.09 -28.51
N SER A 13 7.90 -37.84 -28.86
CA SER A 13 6.66 -37.30 -29.43
C SER A 13 5.30 -37.56 -28.74
N LEU A 14 4.68 -36.47 -28.40
CA LEU A 14 3.25 -36.26 -28.73
C LEU A 14 2.98 -34.75 -28.82
N LEU A 15 3.00 -34.27 -30.07
CA LEU A 15 2.39 -33.01 -30.46
C LEU A 15 0.88 -33.08 -30.22
N GLY A 16 0.39 -32.40 -29.19
CA GLY A 16 -1.01 -32.14 -28.98
C GLY A 16 -1.40 -30.79 -29.57
N PHE A 17 -1.96 -30.79 -30.75
CA PHE A 17 -2.61 -29.66 -31.40
C PHE A 17 -3.79 -29.17 -30.56
N LEU A 18 -3.64 -28.03 -29.88
CA LEU A 18 -4.78 -27.33 -29.33
C LEU A 18 -5.35 -26.37 -30.39
N ARG A 19 -6.48 -26.80 -30.96
CA ARG A 19 -7.34 -26.02 -31.83
C ARG A 19 -7.81 -24.75 -31.09
N VAL A 20 -7.37 -23.60 -31.60
CA VAL A 20 -7.95 -22.32 -31.30
C VAL A 20 -9.33 -22.24 -31.93
N GLY A 21 -10.38 -22.36 -31.13
CA GLY A 21 -11.75 -22.15 -31.54
C GLY A 21 -12.01 -20.66 -31.85
N ARG A 22 -12.10 -20.34 -33.13
CA ARG A 22 -12.64 -19.07 -33.63
C ARG A 22 -14.11 -18.98 -33.20
N ARG A 23 -14.42 -18.18 -32.21
CA ARG A 23 -15.80 -17.77 -31.96
C ARG A 23 -16.19 -16.75 -33.02
N GLN A 24 -17.11 -17.19 -33.86
CA GLN A 24 -17.83 -16.41 -34.86
C GLN A 24 -18.67 -15.35 -34.13
N LEU A 25 -18.40 -14.07 -34.40
CA LEU A 25 -19.34 -12.99 -34.08
C LEU A 25 -20.51 -13.08 -35.05
N THR A 26 -21.67 -13.48 -34.57
CA THR A 26 -22.94 -13.32 -35.27
C THR A 26 -23.38 -11.85 -35.16
N VAL A 27 -23.32 -11.16 -36.30
CA VAL A 27 -23.91 -9.85 -36.49
C VAL A 27 -25.42 -10.04 -36.57
N GLY A 28 -26.12 -9.65 -35.49
CA GLY A 28 -27.58 -9.59 -35.50
C GLY A 28 -28.05 -8.36 -36.28
N ALA A 29 -28.69 -8.61 -37.39
CA ALA A 29 -29.38 -7.59 -38.18
C ALA A 29 -30.64 -7.14 -37.41
N THR A 30 -30.65 -5.90 -36.89
CA THR A 30 -31.84 -5.24 -36.37
C THR A 30 -32.66 -4.69 -37.52
N LEU A 31 -33.83 -5.27 -37.75
CA LEU A 31 -34.85 -4.70 -38.61
C LEU A 31 -35.37 -3.39 -38.03
N ALA A 32 -35.14 -2.29 -38.72
CA ALA A 32 -35.79 -0.99 -38.41
C ALA A 32 -37.22 -1.04 -38.97
N VAL A 33 -38.21 -1.10 -38.09
CA VAL A 33 -39.59 -0.86 -38.41
C VAL A 33 -39.81 0.67 -38.43
N ALA A 34 -39.95 1.23 -39.65
CA ALA A 34 -40.31 2.62 -39.79
C ALA A 34 -41.82 2.76 -39.53
N GLY A 35 -42.18 3.17 -38.32
CA GLY A 35 -43.55 3.60 -38.01
C GLY A 35 -43.77 5.02 -38.50
N PHE A 36 -44.63 5.15 -39.53
CA PHE A 36 -45.17 6.43 -39.96
C PHE A 36 -46.12 6.95 -38.88
N PHE A 37 -45.69 7.87 -38.06
CA PHE A 37 -46.60 8.67 -37.26
C PHE A 37 -46.98 9.92 -38.04
N GLY A 38 -48.24 9.95 -38.50
CA GLY A 38 -48.85 11.13 -39.08
C GLY A 38 -48.95 12.22 -38.00
N VAL A 39 -48.17 13.28 -38.15
CA VAL A 39 -48.26 14.47 -37.31
C VAL A 39 -49.43 15.28 -37.81
N SER A 40 -50.60 15.20 -37.13
CA SER A 40 -51.67 16.14 -37.28
C SER A 40 -51.21 17.49 -36.72
N ALA A 41 -50.94 18.43 -37.61
CA ALA A 41 -50.62 19.80 -37.20
C ALA A 41 -51.91 20.47 -36.63
N LEU A 42 -51.95 20.64 -35.32
CA LEU A 42 -52.88 21.51 -34.64
C LEU A 42 -52.43 22.97 -34.83
N PRO A 43 -53.27 23.90 -35.08
CA PRO A 43 -52.88 25.31 -35.18
C PRO A 43 -52.41 25.81 -33.81
N ALA A 44 -51.15 26.26 -33.76
CA ALA A 44 -50.57 26.86 -32.55
C ALA A 44 -51.28 28.19 -32.31
N ILE A 45 -52.11 28.26 -31.25
CA ILE A 45 -52.64 29.54 -30.72
C ILE A 45 -51.42 30.20 -30.04
N ALA A 46 -50.95 31.29 -30.67
CA ALA A 46 -49.87 32.08 -30.07
C ALA A 46 -50.42 32.75 -28.80
N ALA A 47 -49.93 32.27 -27.64
CA ALA A 47 -50.14 32.97 -26.39
C ALA A 47 -49.37 34.30 -26.41
N PRO A 48 -49.93 35.39 -25.90
CA PRO A 48 -49.22 36.66 -25.84
C PRO A 48 -48.00 36.52 -24.98
N LEU A 49 -46.82 36.96 -25.50
CA LEU A 49 -45.59 37.03 -24.75
C LEU A 49 -45.80 37.85 -23.48
N ALA A 50 -45.52 37.28 -22.36
CA ALA A 50 -45.41 38.00 -21.10
C ALA A 50 -44.36 39.10 -21.21
N PRO A 51 -44.64 40.29 -20.64
CA PRO A 51 -43.70 41.41 -20.66
C PRO A 51 -42.36 40.93 -19.95
N PRO A 52 -41.21 41.44 -20.37
CA PRO A 52 -39.94 41.10 -19.74
C PRO A 52 -39.99 41.51 -18.27
N PRO A 53 -39.37 40.71 -17.37
CA PRO A 53 -39.30 41.03 -15.95
C PRO A 53 -38.58 42.38 -15.76
N GLU A 54 -39.15 43.24 -14.92
CA GLU A 54 -38.52 44.50 -14.55
C GLU A 54 -37.12 44.24 -13.98
N PRO A 55 -36.14 45.10 -14.30
CA PRO A 55 -34.77 44.93 -13.74
C PRO A 55 -34.84 45.06 -12.22
N LEU A 56 -34.35 44.03 -11.55
CA LEU A 56 -34.19 44.05 -10.10
C LEU A 56 -33.25 45.21 -9.74
N HIS A 57 -33.80 46.23 -9.09
CA HIS A 57 -32.99 47.26 -8.47
C HIS A 57 -32.21 46.64 -7.31
N LEU A 58 -30.94 46.29 -7.60
CA LEU A 58 -29.99 45.91 -6.56
C LEU A 58 -29.76 47.15 -5.69
N GLN A 59 -30.33 47.17 -4.51
CA GLN A 59 -29.96 48.14 -3.49
C GLN A 59 -28.50 47.88 -3.10
N SER A 60 -27.57 48.70 -3.60
CA SER A 60 -26.21 48.72 -3.11
C SER A 60 -26.21 49.39 -1.75
N MET A 61 -26.19 48.59 -0.68
CA MET A 61 -25.83 49.11 0.64
C MET A 61 -24.32 49.36 0.64
N SER A 62 -23.90 50.59 0.54
CA SER A 62 -22.56 50.98 0.92
C SER A 62 -22.49 50.95 2.43
N VAL A 63 -21.99 49.83 2.98
CA VAL A 63 -21.59 49.79 4.38
C VAL A 63 -20.22 50.47 4.41
N ASP A 64 -20.14 51.64 5.02
CA ASP A 64 -18.82 52.18 5.46
C ASP A 64 -18.24 51.14 6.42
N SER A 65 -17.40 50.31 5.88
CA SER A 65 -16.71 49.29 6.70
C SER A 65 -15.79 50.01 7.64
N PRO A 66 -16.02 49.98 8.99
CA PRO A 66 -15.01 50.41 9.87
C PRO A 66 -13.76 49.60 9.62
N VAL A 67 -12.64 50.28 9.40
CA VAL A 67 -11.31 49.62 9.34
C VAL A 67 -11.12 48.94 10.68
N LEU A 68 -11.47 47.65 10.74
CA LEU A 68 -11.16 46.86 11.91
C LEU A 68 -9.65 46.83 12.04
N PRO A 69 -9.12 47.11 13.25
CA PRO A 69 -7.66 46.96 13.46
C PRO A 69 -7.26 45.55 13.03
N THR A 70 -6.24 45.49 12.21
CA THR A 70 -5.59 44.22 11.84
C THR A 70 -5.06 43.63 13.14
N VAL A 71 -5.83 42.75 13.76
CA VAL A 71 -5.30 41.90 14.83
C VAL A 71 -4.25 41.09 14.14
N ALA A 72 -2.97 41.32 14.45
CA ALA A 72 -1.90 40.43 14.07
C ALA A 72 -2.32 39.05 14.58
N ARG A 73 -2.69 38.16 13.68
CA ARG A 73 -2.85 36.76 14.03
C ARG A 73 -1.47 36.29 14.42
N ASP A 74 -1.32 35.94 15.66
CA ASP A 74 -0.16 35.19 16.08
C ASP A 74 0.00 34.05 15.07
N GLU A 75 1.19 33.97 14.47
CA GLU A 75 1.51 32.89 13.54
C GLU A 75 1.46 31.62 14.37
N PHE A 76 0.34 30.91 14.33
CA PHE A 76 0.28 29.55 14.81
C PHE A 76 1.18 28.74 13.88
N ALA A 77 2.37 28.43 14.35
CA ALA A 77 3.18 27.41 13.73
C ALA A 77 2.40 26.10 13.87
N ILE A 78 1.76 25.65 12.78
CA ILE A 78 1.18 24.31 12.75
C ILE A 78 2.38 23.37 12.73
N THR A 79 2.73 22.84 13.88
CA THR A 79 3.68 21.74 13.97
C THR A 79 2.97 20.53 13.37
N HIS A 80 3.33 20.17 12.15
CA HIS A 80 2.88 18.93 11.55
C HIS A 80 3.55 17.78 12.31
N PHE A 81 2.75 17.05 13.05
CA PHE A 81 3.18 15.85 13.74
C PHE A 81 2.77 14.64 12.91
N THR A 82 3.73 13.79 12.56
CA THR A 82 3.48 12.53 11.86
C THR A 82 3.31 11.42 12.89
N PRO A 83 2.10 10.91 13.10
CA PRO A 83 1.88 9.90 14.13
C PRO A 83 2.55 8.58 13.74
N VAL A 84 3.30 8.00 14.67
CA VAL A 84 3.96 6.69 14.55
C VAL A 84 3.32 5.70 15.51
N MET A 85 3.38 4.40 15.21
CA MET A 85 2.90 3.32 16.08
C MET A 85 3.84 2.13 16.08
N TRP A 86 3.69 1.25 17.06
CA TRP A 86 4.38 -0.04 17.08
C TRP A 86 3.84 -0.96 15.99
N PRO A 87 4.70 -1.73 15.29
CA PRO A 87 4.26 -2.67 14.24
C PRO A 87 3.53 -3.90 14.79
N VAL A 88 3.73 -4.19 16.07
CA VAL A 88 3.06 -5.21 16.89
C VAL A 88 2.67 -4.57 18.23
N PRO A 89 1.82 -5.18 19.09
CA PRO A 89 1.43 -4.59 20.35
C PRO A 89 2.62 -4.19 21.22
N ALA A 90 2.54 -3.03 21.85
CA ALA A 90 3.52 -2.61 22.84
C ALA A 90 3.62 -3.66 23.96
N GLY A 91 4.84 -4.01 24.36
CA GLY A 91 5.07 -5.07 25.36
C GLY A 91 5.12 -6.49 24.80
N THR A 92 5.03 -6.68 23.48
CA THR A 92 5.36 -7.98 22.85
C THR A 92 6.77 -8.40 23.22
N THR A 93 6.94 -9.69 23.53
CA THR A 93 8.26 -10.25 23.88
C THR A 93 9.25 -10.03 22.75
N MET A 94 10.38 -9.41 23.08
CA MET A 94 11.50 -9.24 22.16
C MET A 94 12.40 -10.47 22.28
N ALA A 95 12.58 -11.16 21.14
CA ALA A 95 13.38 -12.38 21.05
C ALA A 95 14.86 -12.11 20.74
N SER A 96 15.15 -10.98 20.08
CA SER A 96 16.53 -10.58 19.74
C SER A 96 16.63 -9.07 19.54
N ASP A 97 17.67 -8.48 20.14
CA ASP A 97 18.00 -7.06 20.04
C ASP A 97 18.75 -6.76 18.75
N PHE A 98 18.82 -5.46 18.40
CA PHE A 98 19.66 -4.92 17.33
C PHE A 98 21.15 -5.04 17.68
N GLY A 99 22.00 -5.34 16.69
CA GLY A 99 23.46 -5.27 16.80
C GLY A 99 24.17 -6.62 16.88
N PRO A 100 25.38 -6.66 17.45
CA PRO A 100 26.20 -7.87 17.49
C PRO A 100 25.56 -8.97 18.32
N ARG A 101 25.50 -10.18 17.79
CA ARG A 101 24.97 -11.37 18.49
C ARG A 101 25.73 -12.65 18.10
N VAL A 102 25.59 -13.70 18.91
CA VAL A 102 25.94 -15.04 18.47
C VAL A 102 24.96 -15.45 17.36
N SER A 103 25.48 -15.92 16.21
CA SER A 103 24.62 -16.35 15.11
C SER A 103 23.62 -17.41 15.58
N PRO A 104 22.30 -17.20 15.46
CA PRO A 104 21.29 -18.11 16.00
C PRO A 104 21.10 -19.36 15.14
N CYS A 105 21.63 -19.38 13.90
CA CYS A 105 21.52 -20.53 13.01
C CYS A 105 22.69 -20.59 12.03
N ARG A 106 22.88 -21.74 11.39
CA ARG A 106 23.85 -21.89 10.30
C ARG A 106 23.41 -21.03 9.10
N GLY A 107 24.18 -19.99 8.77
CA GLY A 107 23.88 -19.04 7.70
C GLY A 107 23.09 -17.79 8.15
N CYS A 108 22.76 -17.70 9.44
CA CYS A 108 22.29 -16.45 10.04
C CYS A 108 23.45 -15.49 10.30
N SER A 109 23.17 -14.18 10.31
CA SER A 109 24.16 -13.15 10.60
C SER A 109 24.52 -13.11 12.09
N SER A 110 25.78 -12.80 12.38
CA SER A 110 26.28 -12.44 13.71
C SER A 110 26.07 -10.95 14.05
N TYR A 111 25.50 -10.18 13.11
CA TYR A 111 25.03 -8.83 13.34
C TYR A 111 23.55 -8.77 12.99
N HIS A 112 22.72 -8.30 13.92
CA HIS A 112 21.28 -8.20 13.73
C HIS A 112 20.91 -6.81 13.23
N GLU A 113 20.35 -6.75 12.05
CA GLU A 113 20.02 -5.51 11.33
C GLU A 113 18.66 -4.93 11.73
N GLY A 114 18.06 -5.47 12.77
CA GLY A 114 16.76 -5.05 13.30
C GLY A 114 16.53 -5.60 14.69
N VAL A 115 15.28 -5.71 15.09
CA VAL A 115 14.83 -6.38 16.31
C VAL A 115 13.84 -7.48 15.95
N ASP A 116 13.81 -8.55 16.73
CA ASP A 116 12.88 -9.65 16.54
C ASP A 116 11.82 -9.65 17.64
N TRP A 117 10.54 -9.62 17.27
CA TRP A 117 9.41 -9.74 18.18
C TRP A 117 8.61 -11.01 17.93
N ASP A 118 8.19 -11.66 19.02
CA ASP A 118 7.37 -12.87 18.99
C ASP A 118 5.95 -12.63 19.55
N PRO A 119 5.03 -12.08 18.72
CA PRO A 119 3.62 -11.98 19.08
C PRO A 119 2.84 -13.26 18.77
N GLY A 120 3.50 -14.29 18.23
CA GLY A 120 2.91 -15.54 17.78
C GLY A 120 2.69 -15.62 16.26
N ALA A 121 2.77 -16.84 15.74
CA ALA A 121 2.59 -17.11 14.31
C ALA A 121 1.21 -16.62 13.80
N GLY A 122 1.19 -16.01 12.61
CA GLY A 122 -0.03 -15.50 12.00
C GLY A 122 -0.52 -14.17 12.57
N TYR A 123 0.15 -13.60 13.58
CA TYR A 123 -0.22 -12.30 14.13
C TYR A 123 -0.12 -11.21 13.04
N PRO A 124 -1.07 -10.27 12.95
CA PRO A 124 -1.03 -9.19 11.97
C PRO A 124 0.11 -8.21 12.27
N ILE A 125 0.80 -7.78 11.22
CA ILE A 125 1.88 -6.79 11.27
C ILE A 125 1.35 -5.48 10.70
N ALA A 126 1.49 -4.38 11.43
CA ALA A 126 1.02 -3.06 11.03
C ALA A 126 2.14 -2.17 10.51
N ALA A 127 1.86 -1.33 9.51
CA ALA A 127 2.76 -0.24 9.11
C ALA A 127 2.89 0.78 10.23
N ILE A 128 4.11 1.20 10.53
CA ILE A 128 4.40 2.11 11.65
C ILE A 128 3.88 3.54 11.41
N ALA A 129 3.83 3.99 10.16
CA ALA A 129 3.38 5.32 9.74
C ALA A 129 2.88 5.24 8.29
N ASP A 130 2.29 6.34 7.80
CA ASP A 130 1.98 6.49 6.38
C ASP A 130 3.26 6.42 5.56
N GLY A 131 3.21 5.80 4.37
CA GLY A 131 4.40 5.64 3.55
C GLY A 131 4.12 5.03 2.17
N VAL A 132 5.21 4.73 1.47
CA VAL A 132 5.18 4.09 0.15
C VAL A 132 6.10 2.87 0.16
N VAL A 133 5.61 1.78 -0.39
CA VAL A 133 6.39 0.53 -0.52
C VAL A 133 7.55 0.74 -1.48
N THR A 134 8.77 0.50 -1.01
CA THR A 134 10.01 0.58 -1.81
C THR A 134 10.53 -0.79 -2.21
N GLU A 135 10.21 -1.82 -1.44
CA GLU A 135 10.57 -3.21 -1.73
C GLU A 135 9.44 -4.14 -1.28
N ALA A 136 9.14 -5.17 -2.07
CA ALA A 136 8.21 -6.23 -1.72
C ALA A 136 8.69 -7.53 -2.39
N GLY A 137 9.00 -8.54 -1.58
CA GLY A 137 9.67 -9.72 -2.12
C GLY A 137 9.46 -11.00 -1.33
N THR A 138 9.93 -12.08 -1.95
CA THR A 138 9.96 -13.42 -1.33
C THR A 138 11.31 -14.06 -1.63
N GLY A 139 12.15 -14.22 -0.61
CA GLY A 139 13.48 -14.83 -0.76
C GLY A 139 14.54 -14.18 0.10
N GLY A 140 15.79 -14.62 -0.08
CA GLY A 140 16.89 -14.12 0.72
C GLY A 140 16.78 -14.45 2.21
N ALA A 141 17.56 -13.74 3.01
CA ALA A 141 17.55 -13.89 4.46
C ALA A 141 16.22 -13.47 5.08
N LEU A 142 15.60 -12.40 4.60
CA LEU A 142 14.33 -11.87 5.11
C LEU A 142 13.10 -12.73 4.76
N GLY A 143 13.21 -13.66 3.80
CA GLY A 143 12.07 -14.46 3.36
C GLY A 143 11.00 -13.64 2.68
N VAL A 144 9.73 -13.76 3.10
CA VAL A 144 8.67 -12.85 2.67
C VAL A 144 8.81 -11.56 3.44
N HIS A 145 8.98 -10.45 2.73
CA HIS A 145 9.29 -9.15 3.34
C HIS A 145 8.72 -7.98 2.54
N VAL A 146 8.60 -6.84 3.21
CA VAL A 146 8.26 -5.55 2.61
C VAL A 146 9.09 -4.46 3.28
N SER A 147 9.57 -3.49 2.48
CA SER A 147 10.19 -2.26 2.96
C SER A 147 9.31 -1.07 2.60
N ILE A 148 9.09 -0.16 3.54
CA ILE A 148 8.20 0.99 3.39
C ILE A 148 8.97 2.25 3.77
N GLN A 149 9.02 3.21 2.85
CA GLN A 149 9.60 4.52 3.10
C GLN A 149 8.55 5.46 3.67
N HIS A 150 8.89 6.12 4.76
CA HIS A 150 8.07 7.08 5.48
C HIS A 150 8.72 8.46 5.47
N ASN A 151 7.91 9.50 5.62
CA ASN A 151 8.37 10.84 5.97
C ASN A 151 7.78 11.17 7.35
N VAL A 152 8.60 11.08 8.37
CA VAL A 152 8.21 11.35 9.76
C VAL A 152 8.83 12.70 10.16
N ASP A 153 8.00 13.74 10.26
CA ASP A 153 8.39 15.10 10.65
C ASP A 153 9.54 15.69 9.79
N GLY A 154 9.59 15.30 8.51
CA GLY A 154 10.64 15.71 7.56
C GLY A 154 11.84 14.76 7.48
N GLU A 155 11.89 13.75 8.31
CA GLU A 155 12.91 12.70 8.29
C GLU A 155 12.46 11.53 7.41
N ILE A 156 13.31 11.13 6.45
CA ILE A 156 13.03 9.97 5.59
C ILE A 156 13.58 8.72 6.25
N VAL A 157 12.69 7.82 6.65
CA VAL A 157 13.02 6.54 7.29
C VAL A 157 12.38 5.41 6.51
N THR A 158 13.10 4.31 6.34
CA THR A 158 12.57 3.07 5.74
C THR A 158 12.40 2.02 6.83
N SER A 159 11.20 1.47 6.97
CA SER A 159 10.92 0.33 7.83
C SER A 159 10.95 -0.97 7.03
N VAL A 160 11.59 -2.00 7.58
CA VAL A 160 11.73 -3.33 6.98
C VAL A 160 10.98 -4.35 7.83
N TYR A 161 10.11 -5.14 7.20
CA TYR A 161 9.32 -6.18 7.86
C TYR A 161 9.65 -7.52 7.22
N GLY A 162 10.28 -8.42 7.97
CA GLY A 162 10.76 -9.70 7.48
C GLY A 162 10.06 -10.92 8.05
N HIS A 163 10.44 -12.09 7.57
CA HIS A 163 10.01 -13.43 7.96
C HIS A 163 8.50 -13.68 7.92
N MET A 164 7.76 -12.90 7.13
CA MET A 164 6.32 -12.99 7.03
C MET A 164 5.84 -14.36 6.55
N GLN A 165 4.58 -14.67 6.87
CA GLN A 165 3.89 -15.86 6.39
C GLN A 165 3.70 -15.79 4.87
N ARG A 166 3.94 -16.91 4.17
CA ARG A 166 3.70 -17.02 2.72
C ARG A 166 2.25 -16.67 2.37
N GLY A 167 2.08 -15.81 1.37
CA GLY A 167 0.77 -15.38 0.87
C GLY A 167 0.02 -14.40 1.78
N SER A 168 0.63 -13.91 2.86
CA SER A 168 0.02 -12.90 3.74
C SER A 168 0.31 -11.46 3.32
N MET A 169 1.35 -11.24 2.52
CA MET A 169 1.75 -9.93 1.99
C MET A 169 1.22 -9.81 0.56
N GLY A 170 0.41 -8.79 0.30
CA GLY A 170 -0.20 -8.51 -1.00
C GLY A 170 0.20 -7.14 -1.58
N LEU A 171 1.23 -6.51 -1.00
CA LEU A 171 1.72 -5.19 -1.42
C LEU A 171 2.71 -5.31 -2.58
N HIS A 172 2.78 -4.24 -3.39
CA HIS A 172 3.71 -4.09 -4.49
C HIS A 172 4.50 -2.79 -4.35
N VAL A 173 5.66 -2.74 -4.96
CA VAL A 173 6.48 -1.51 -5.01
C VAL A 173 5.66 -0.37 -5.62
N GLY A 174 5.63 0.76 -4.93
CA GLY A 174 4.86 1.94 -5.29
C GLY A 174 3.49 2.05 -4.62
N ASP A 175 3.01 1.00 -3.94
CA ASP A 175 1.75 1.07 -3.19
C ASP A 175 1.87 2.06 -2.03
N ALA A 176 0.84 2.90 -1.86
CA ALA A 176 0.70 3.74 -0.68
C ALA A 176 0.15 2.92 0.49
N VAL A 177 0.70 3.12 1.67
CA VAL A 177 0.33 2.41 2.90
C VAL A 177 -0.02 3.43 3.97
N GLY A 178 -1.14 3.23 4.66
CA GLY A 178 -1.53 4.04 5.82
C GLY A 178 -0.97 3.49 7.13
N ARG A 179 -0.72 4.36 8.11
CA ARG A 179 -0.36 3.97 9.48
C ARG A 179 -1.38 2.98 10.05
N GLY A 180 -0.91 1.86 10.58
CA GLY A 180 -1.77 0.80 11.12
C GLY A 180 -2.36 -0.14 10.06
N GLN A 181 -2.14 0.12 8.79
CA GLN A 181 -2.52 -0.83 7.74
C GLN A 181 -1.77 -2.14 7.91
N ILE A 182 -2.46 -3.27 7.80
CA ILE A 182 -1.84 -4.57 7.89
C ILE A 182 -1.03 -4.83 6.62
N VAL A 183 0.28 -5.01 6.79
CA VAL A 183 1.23 -5.24 5.70
C VAL A 183 1.52 -6.73 5.46
N GLY A 184 1.22 -7.56 6.44
CA GLY A 184 1.40 -9.01 6.38
C GLY A 184 1.10 -9.67 7.72
N ARG A 185 1.56 -10.91 7.87
CA ARG A 185 1.40 -11.69 9.11
C ARG A 185 2.71 -12.34 9.50
N VAL A 186 2.94 -12.45 10.81
CA VAL A 186 4.12 -13.10 11.39
C VAL A 186 4.23 -14.54 10.89
N GLY A 187 5.40 -14.88 10.37
CA GLY A 187 5.71 -16.20 9.81
C GLY A 187 7.09 -16.70 10.25
N ASN A 188 7.65 -17.62 9.45
CA ASN A 188 8.94 -18.24 9.67
C ASN A 188 9.62 -18.52 8.32
N THR A 189 9.64 -17.51 7.43
CA THR A 189 10.26 -17.63 6.10
C THR A 189 11.65 -17.02 6.10
N GLY A 190 12.52 -17.45 5.17
CA GLY A 190 13.90 -16.97 5.09
C GLY A 190 14.84 -17.62 6.14
N ALA A 191 15.84 -16.86 6.61
CA ALA A 191 16.81 -17.30 7.61
C ALA A 191 16.25 -17.09 9.02
N SER A 192 15.33 -17.94 9.44
CA SER A 192 14.60 -17.85 10.69
C SER A 192 14.58 -19.19 11.42
N THR A 193 14.61 -19.17 12.74
CA THR A 193 14.59 -20.36 13.62
C THR A 193 13.23 -20.63 14.23
N GLY A 194 12.29 -19.68 14.13
CA GLY A 194 10.94 -19.77 14.69
C GLY A 194 10.07 -18.64 14.18
N ALA A 195 8.77 -18.69 14.48
CA ALA A 195 7.85 -17.63 14.03
C ALA A 195 8.10 -16.33 14.80
N HIS A 196 8.49 -15.26 14.11
CA HIS A 196 8.70 -13.93 14.67
C HIS A 196 8.58 -12.85 13.59
N LEU A 197 8.44 -11.60 13.98
CA LEU A 197 8.63 -10.43 13.14
C LEU A 197 10.07 -9.97 13.27
N HIS A 198 10.82 -9.97 12.18
CA HIS A 198 12.02 -9.16 12.06
C HIS A 198 11.64 -7.75 11.64
N PHE A 199 12.07 -6.75 12.41
CA PHE A 199 11.78 -5.35 12.13
C PHE A 199 13.05 -4.51 12.14
N GLY A 200 13.37 -3.90 10.99
CA GLY A 200 14.52 -3.02 10.80
C GLY A 200 14.10 -1.57 10.53
N LEU A 201 14.99 -0.63 10.85
CA LEU A 201 14.89 0.77 10.43
C LEU A 201 16.17 1.22 9.74
N GLU A 202 16.01 2.04 8.69
CA GLU A 202 17.11 2.55 7.87
C GLU A 202 16.96 4.04 7.59
N HIS A 203 18.07 4.77 7.62
CA HIS A 203 18.26 6.07 7.01
C HIS A 203 19.09 5.91 5.74
N GLY A 204 18.48 6.00 4.57
CA GLY A 204 19.11 5.67 3.31
C GLY A 204 19.57 4.21 3.29
N THR A 205 20.87 3.96 3.47
CA THR A 205 21.46 2.62 3.56
C THR A 205 22.02 2.29 4.95
N SER A 206 21.82 3.17 5.92
CA SER A 206 22.37 3.02 7.27
C SER A 206 21.32 2.47 8.20
N LEU A 207 21.56 1.26 8.68
CA LEU A 207 20.73 0.60 9.68
C LEU A 207 20.95 1.21 11.07
N PHE A 208 19.91 1.33 11.86
CA PHE A 208 19.98 1.81 13.24
C PHE A 208 19.00 1.07 14.14
N ASP A 209 19.23 1.15 15.47
CA ASP A 209 18.38 0.49 16.46
C ASP A 209 16.95 1.04 16.42
N PRO A 210 15.94 0.19 16.09
CA PRO A 210 14.56 0.63 16.02
C PRO A 210 13.97 1.08 17.37
N ILE A 211 14.43 0.53 18.48
CA ILE A 211 13.77 0.72 19.78
C ILE A 211 13.82 2.16 20.27
N PRO A 212 14.99 2.83 20.37
CA PRO A 212 15.05 4.22 20.80
C PRO A 212 14.24 5.14 19.89
N TRP A 213 14.28 4.89 18.57
CA TRP A 213 13.55 5.69 17.60
C TRP A 213 12.03 5.56 17.78
N LEU A 214 11.51 4.31 17.87
CA LEU A 214 10.08 4.08 18.10
C LEU A 214 9.61 4.68 19.42
N GLN A 215 10.40 4.55 20.50
CA GLN A 215 10.06 5.12 21.79
C GLN A 215 9.95 6.65 21.76
N ALA A 216 10.80 7.31 20.97
CA ALA A 216 10.76 8.76 20.81
C ALA A 216 9.54 9.23 20.01
N HIS A 217 9.11 8.47 18.99
CA HIS A 217 8.09 8.91 18.03
C HIS A 217 6.67 8.38 18.31
N VAL A 218 6.53 7.26 19.02
CA VAL A 218 5.18 6.70 19.34
C VAL A 218 4.49 7.48 20.47
N ASN A 219 5.26 8.13 21.38
CA ASN A 219 4.74 8.81 22.56
C ASN A 219 4.76 10.34 22.42
N SER A 220 5.10 10.87 21.28
CA SER A 220 5.18 12.31 21.00
C SER A 220 3.86 12.89 20.53
#